data_5282ec42c04774e4a7677926f4d9f9ab
#
_entry.id   5282ec42c04774e4a7677926f4d9f9ab
#
_cell.length_a   1.000
_cell.length_b   1.000
_cell.length_c   1.000
_cell.angle_alpha   90.00
_cell.angle_beta   90.00
_cell.angle_gamma   90.00
#
_symmetry.space_group_name_H-M   'P 1'
#
loop_
_entity.id
_entity.type
_entity.pdbx_description
1 polymer ?
#
loop_
_entity_poly.entity_id
_entity_poly.type
_entity_poly.pdbx_seq_one_letter_code
_entity_poly.pdbx_strand_id
1 'polypeptide(L)'
;MSKQKIVALIGQTNAGKSSLLNRMAHKNIAIVAREEGTTRDNVIAKIDEAFLLIDTAGLKNPEDDFEANIQDQINDAIDTADLILLALDSTKYPSQRDKDIAKAALKSKKPVFLLLNKSDLGESLPEEDFLRLGIKANDTYRTSATTGQGIARLKDRIADTLDVKLRPRSFEVTNTHKSTQAPQNLDENGNPLIKLALIGRPNVGKSSLFNKLAKKQQAIVSSRQGTTRDINRVQIRYKNITIEILDTAGLRKPGRREVGIEKFSAIRTLAAIEEADVCALLIDSKESHNKLDQSLAGQIVDAGKGIIVVLTKSDLLDNSKPVTSTISDKARKNPTEAPTYTEIDSILDRLERDLDFLPFAPILITSSETGKNVTRIFDLTLEIDEARHTEIKTSDLNKLLREAVAAHPPAGLKNTHPKLKYLVQTDTCPPWFVFHGREMELLHWSYKRYLERKIREHYPFLGTPIKFSFYNDRAQGKRKNYSKKTLKIA
;
A
#
# COMPACT_ATOMS: atom_id res chain seq x y z
N MET A 1 6.48 8.65 -14.08
CA MET A 1 7.00 7.93 -12.89
C MET A 1 7.32 6.50 -13.26
N SER A 2 8.44 5.96 -12.82
CA SER A 2 8.85 4.58 -13.09
C SER A 2 7.89 3.59 -12.41
N LYS A 3 7.70 2.42 -13.03
CA LYS A 3 6.99 1.26 -12.46
C LYS A 3 7.52 0.96 -11.06
N GLN A 4 6.62 0.64 -10.10
CA GLN A 4 7.03 0.21 -8.76
C GLN A 4 7.95 -1.01 -8.88
N LYS A 5 9.18 -0.89 -8.40
CA LYS A 5 10.20 -1.94 -8.49
C LYS A 5 10.04 -2.98 -7.40
N ILE A 6 10.27 -4.23 -7.76
CA ILE A 6 10.12 -5.38 -6.86
C ILE A 6 11.48 -6.05 -6.69
N VAL A 7 11.89 -6.25 -5.43
CA VAL A 7 13.12 -6.95 -5.04
C VAL A 7 12.74 -8.21 -4.30
N ALA A 8 13.18 -9.38 -4.78
CA ALA A 8 12.94 -10.65 -4.10
C ALA A 8 14.12 -11.04 -3.21
N LEU A 9 13.83 -11.36 -1.96
CA LEU A 9 14.80 -11.88 -0.99
C LEU A 9 14.62 -13.41 -0.92
N ILE A 10 15.55 -14.14 -1.54
CA ILE A 10 15.53 -15.60 -1.62
C ILE A 10 16.70 -16.23 -0.84
N GLY A 11 16.62 -17.52 -0.59
CA GLY A 11 17.64 -18.29 0.13
C GLY A 11 17.03 -19.31 1.07
N GLN A 12 17.86 -20.15 1.68
CA GLN A 12 17.38 -21.20 2.58
C GLN A 12 16.75 -20.67 3.88
N THR A 13 16.02 -21.53 4.58
CA THR A 13 15.58 -21.26 5.96
C THR A 13 16.79 -20.99 6.85
N ASN A 14 16.65 -20.04 7.79
CA ASN A 14 17.72 -19.62 8.72
C ASN A 14 18.88 -18.79 8.11
N ALA A 15 18.85 -18.43 6.83
CA ALA A 15 19.75 -17.42 6.25
C ALA A 15 19.51 -15.99 6.79
N GLY A 16 18.45 -15.81 7.61
CA GLY A 16 18.12 -14.53 8.23
C GLY A 16 17.35 -13.58 7.32
N LYS A 17 16.63 -14.09 6.32
CA LYS A 17 15.85 -13.28 5.36
C LYS A 17 14.83 -12.35 6.03
N SER A 18 13.96 -12.89 6.90
CA SER A 18 12.94 -12.09 7.59
C SER A 18 13.57 -11.04 8.51
N SER A 19 14.72 -11.35 9.13
CA SER A 19 15.47 -10.37 9.92
C SER A 19 16.07 -9.26 9.04
N LEU A 20 16.57 -9.59 7.85
CA LEU A 20 17.07 -8.62 6.86
C LEU A 20 15.92 -7.73 6.35
N LEU A 21 14.76 -8.32 6.02
CA LEU A 21 13.58 -7.57 5.60
C LEU A 21 13.17 -6.58 6.68
N ASN A 22 13.03 -7.02 7.93
CA ASN A 22 12.66 -6.18 9.06
C ASN A 22 13.70 -5.06 9.29
N ARG A 23 14.99 -5.36 9.15
CA ARG A 23 16.06 -4.38 9.30
C ARG A 23 16.06 -3.34 8.19
N MET A 24 15.84 -3.75 6.95
CA MET A 24 15.76 -2.85 5.79
C MET A 24 14.51 -1.95 5.83
N ALA A 25 13.38 -2.49 6.29
CA ALA A 25 12.12 -1.77 6.41
C ALA A 25 12.10 -0.74 7.54
N HIS A 26 13.08 -0.76 8.47
CA HIS A 26 13.03 -0.02 9.73
C HIS A 26 11.66 -0.21 10.44
N LYS A 27 11.19 0.70 11.27
CA LYS A 27 9.89 0.57 11.97
C LYS A 27 8.65 0.67 11.05
N ASN A 28 8.82 0.86 9.76
CA ASN A 28 7.73 0.94 8.78
C ASN A 28 7.41 -0.44 8.21
N ILE A 29 7.09 -1.35 9.09
CA ILE A 29 6.78 -2.73 8.72
C ILE A 29 5.44 -2.79 8.05
N ALA A 30 5.53 -3.27 6.82
CA ALA A 30 4.77 -4.34 6.24
C ALA A 30 3.27 -4.17 6.19
N ILE A 31 2.85 -4.02 4.99
CA ILE A 31 1.52 -4.42 4.58
C ILE A 31 1.43 -5.94 4.81
N VAL A 32 0.89 -6.32 5.96
CA VAL A 32 0.66 -7.70 6.33
C VAL A 32 -0.65 -8.15 5.69
N ALA A 33 -0.59 -9.10 4.77
CA ALA A 33 -1.74 -9.94 4.51
C ALA A 33 -1.91 -10.86 5.73
N ARG A 34 -2.77 -10.45 6.70
CA ARG A 34 -3.15 -11.31 7.82
C ARG A 34 -4.16 -12.34 7.33
N GLU A 35 -3.75 -13.58 7.19
CA GLU A 35 -4.67 -14.72 7.23
C GLU A 35 -4.81 -15.18 8.68
N GLU A 36 -6.05 -15.25 9.18
CA GLU A 36 -6.34 -15.81 10.50
C GLU A 36 -5.89 -17.27 10.54
N GLY A 37 -5.02 -17.59 11.50
CA GLY A 37 -4.56 -18.95 11.76
C GLY A 37 -3.09 -19.23 11.56
N THR A 38 -2.29 -18.28 11.04
CA THR A 38 -0.86 -18.49 10.88
C THR A 38 -0.03 -17.48 11.69
N THR A 39 0.83 -17.99 12.57
CA THR A 39 1.73 -17.22 13.45
C THR A 39 2.99 -16.70 12.70
N ARG A 40 2.94 -16.43 11.39
CA ARG A 40 4.11 -15.96 10.62
C ARG A 40 3.79 -14.72 9.79
N ASP A 41 4.26 -13.61 10.36
CA ASP A 41 4.12 -12.25 9.84
C ASP A 41 5.15 -11.95 8.75
N ASN A 42 4.75 -11.07 7.81
CA ASN A 42 5.58 -10.21 6.97
C ASN A 42 6.28 -10.83 5.76
N VAL A 43 5.56 -10.78 4.66
CA VAL A 43 6.08 -11.20 3.37
C VAL A 43 6.58 -10.02 2.52
N ILE A 44 6.08 -8.80 2.72
CA ILE A 44 6.36 -7.65 1.86
C ILE A 44 6.60 -6.39 2.68
N ALA A 45 7.65 -5.63 2.34
CA ALA A 45 7.93 -4.32 2.93
C ALA A 45 8.26 -3.30 1.84
N LYS A 46 7.74 -2.08 1.97
CA LYS A 46 8.15 -0.95 1.15
C LYS A 46 9.39 -0.30 1.76
N ILE A 47 10.45 -0.22 0.98
CA ILE A 47 11.75 0.29 1.42
C ILE A 47 11.94 1.72 0.90
N ASP A 48 12.04 2.68 1.83
CA ASP A 48 12.38 4.09 1.59
C ASP A 48 11.61 4.71 0.40
N GLU A 49 10.32 4.37 0.26
CA GLU A 49 9.42 4.78 -0.84
C GLU A 49 9.93 4.42 -2.26
N ALA A 50 10.97 3.62 -2.37
CA ALA A 50 11.69 3.34 -3.62
C ALA A 50 11.30 2.00 -4.27
N PHE A 51 11.21 0.93 -3.48
CA PHE A 51 10.92 -0.42 -3.98
C PHE A 51 10.21 -1.29 -2.94
N LEU A 52 9.56 -2.35 -3.41
CA LEU A 52 8.98 -3.39 -2.56
C LEU A 52 10.00 -4.52 -2.37
N LEU A 53 10.26 -4.91 -1.12
CA LEU A 53 11.08 -6.07 -0.76
C LEU A 53 10.17 -7.21 -0.33
N ILE A 54 10.36 -8.40 -0.94
CA ILE A 54 9.55 -9.59 -0.72
C ILE A 54 10.39 -10.66 -0.06
N ASP A 55 9.94 -11.23 1.07
CA ASP A 55 10.56 -12.40 1.70
C ASP A 55 9.86 -13.70 1.27
N THR A 56 10.60 -14.57 0.59
CA THR A 56 10.07 -15.88 0.15
C THR A 56 9.83 -16.87 1.29
N ALA A 57 10.44 -16.69 2.46
CA ALA A 57 10.26 -17.60 3.61
C ALA A 57 8.90 -17.44 4.28
N GLY A 58 8.28 -16.25 4.21
CA GLY A 58 6.94 -15.98 4.74
C GLY A 58 5.80 -16.56 3.88
N LEU A 59 6.10 -17.16 2.74
CA LEU A 59 5.13 -17.72 1.80
C LEU A 59 4.71 -19.18 2.09
N LYS A 60 5.13 -19.76 3.22
CA LYS A 60 4.80 -21.16 3.56
C LYS A 60 3.37 -21.29 4.09
N ASN A 61 2.60 -22.27 3.56
CA ASN A 61 1.44 -22.82 4.24
C ASN A 61 1.91 -23.89 5.26
N PRO A 62 1.31 -23.95 6.47
CA PRO A 62 1.66 -24.95 7.47
C PRO A 62 1.33 -26.41 7.07
N GLU A 63 0.47 -26.59 6.07
CA GLU A 63 -0.05 -27.89 5.63
C GLU A 63 0.72 -28.49 4.43
N ASP A 64 1.66 -27.76 3.84
CA ASP A 64 2.41 -28.22 2.66
C ASP A 64 3.74 -28.87 3.08
N ASP A 65 3.73 -30.17 3.32
CA ASP A 65 4.91 -31.00 3.68
C ASP A 65 5.77 -31.42 2.45
N PHE A 66 5.58 -30.84 1.27
CA PHE A 66 6.30 -31.26 0.06
C PHE A 66 7.41 -30.28 -0.35
N GLU A 67 8.64 -30.78 -0.44
CA GLU A 67 9.83 -30.04 -0.92
C GLU A 67 9.67 -29.45 -2.35
N ALA A 68 8.82 -30.02 -3.19
CA ALA A 68 8.51 -29.50 -4.52
C ALA A 68 7.91 -28.08 -4.51
N ASN A 69 7.10 -27.75 -3.52
CA ASN A 69 6.46 -26.43 -3.39
C ASN A 69 7.44 -25.28 -3.10
N ILE A 70 8.60 -25.54 -2.46
CA ILE A 70 9.56 -24.49 -2.12
C ILE A 70 10.31 -24.01 -3.38
N GLN A 71 10.62 -24.93 -4.30
CA GLN A 71 11.32 -24.58 -5.54
C GLN A 71 10.44 -23.74 -6.47
N ASP A 72 9.15 -24.09 -6.54
CA ASP A 72 8.17 -23.33 -7.35
C ASP A 72 8.00 -21.90 -6.78
N GLN A 73 7.93 -21.74 -5.44
CA GLN A 73 7.87 -20.44 -4.79
C GLN A 73 9.11 -19.57 -5.06
N ILE A 74 10.30 -20.16 -5.06
CA ILE A 74 11.54 -19.45 -5.39
C ILE A 74 11.52 -19.03 -6.87
N ASN A 75 11.11 -19.90 -7.77
CA ASN A 75 11.02 -19.62 -9.20
C ASN A 75 10.03 -18.49 -9.49
N ASP A 76 8.87 -18.52 -8.84
CA ASP A 76 7.85 -17.49 -8.97
C ASP A 76 8.31 -16.12 -8.43
N ALA A 77 9.00 -16.11 -7.28
CA ALA A 77 9.60 -14.88 -6.74
C ALA A 77 10.68 -14.32 -7.69
N ILE A 78 11.52 -15.20 -8.23
CA ILE A 78 12.52 -14.85 -9.24
C ILE A 78 11.82 -14.26 -10.47
N ASP A 79 10.72 -14.85 -10.92
CA ASP A 79 9.98 -14.38 -12.09
C ASP A 79 9.31 -13.02 -11.89
N THR A 80 8.85 -12.74 -10.69
CA THR A 80 8.16 -11.49 -10.35
C THR A 80 9.11 -10.31 -10.08
N ALA A 81 10.32 -10.56 -9.56
CA ALA A 81 11.25 -9.53 -9.16
C ALA A 81 11.90 -8.79 -10.33
N ASP A 82 12.26 -7.54 -10.12
CA ASP A 82 13.14 -6.75 -10.98
C ASP A 82 14.63 -6.92 -10.58
N LEU A 83 14.91 -7.28 -9.31
CA LEU A 83 16.23 -7.59 -8.77
C LEU A 83 16.11 -8.69 -7.71
N ILE A 84 17.10 -9.55 -7.60
CA ILE A 84 17.13 -10.70 -6.71
C ILE A 84 18.23 -10.51 -5.66
N LEU A 85 17.89 -10.70 -4.38
CA LEU A 85 18.81 -10.77 -3.25
C LEU A 85 18.89 -12.23 -2.79
N LEU A 86 20.01 -12.89 -3.01
CA LEU A 86 20.29 -14.24 -2.50
C LEU A 86 20.97 -14.14 -1.14
N ALA A 87 20.24 -14.46 -0.07
CA ALA A 87 20.77 -14.42 1.28
C ALA A 87 21.32 -15.79 1.71
N LEU A 88 22.56 -15.79 2.17
CA LEU A 88 23.27 -16.94 2.76
C LEU A 88 23.77 -16.61 4.16
N ASP A 89 23.92 -17.64 4.97
CA ASP A 89 24.60 -17.56 6.26
C ASP A 89 26.11 -17.54 6.06
N SER A 90 26.78 -16.44 6.40
CA SER A 90 28.22 -16.27 6.18
C SER A 90 29.11 -17.21 7.02
N THR A 91 28.50 -17.88 8.02
CA THR A 91 29.25 -18.82 8.89
C THR A 91 29.25 -20.26 8.36
N LYS A 92 28.56 -20.51 7.22
CA LYS A 92 28.41 -21.86 6.68
C LYS A 92 28.81 -21.93 5.21
N TYR A 93 29.44 -23.04 4.82
CA TYR A 93 29.70 -23.29 3.40
C TYR A 93 28.40 -23.43 2.61
N PRO A 94 28.36 -22.91 1.35
CA PRO A 94 27.20 -23.05 0.48
C PRO A 94 26.84 -24.52 0.25
N SER A 95 25.64 -24.90 0.57
CA SER A 95 25.10 -26.25 0.34
C SER A 95 24.74 -26.47 -1.14
N GLN A 96 24.43 -27.71 -1.52
CA GLN A 96 23.95 -28.01 -2.87
C GLN A 96 22.68 -27.21 -3.19
N ARG A 97 21.77 -27.06 -2.24
CA ARG A 97 20.53 -26.29 -2.40
C ARG A 97 20.78 -24.78 -2.64
N ASP A 98 21.80 -24.20 -1.99
CA ASP A 98 22.20 -22.81 -2.26
C ASP A 98 22.73 -22.65 -3.69
N LYS A 99 23.47 -23.64 -4.20
CA LYS A 99 23.96 -23.67 -5.59
C LYS A 99 22.78 -23.76 -6.59
N ASP A 100 21.76 -24.56 -6.29
CA ASP A 100 20.60 -24.71 -7.15
C ASP A 100 19.76 -23.41 -7.19
N ILE A 101 19.58 -22.76 -6.04
CA ILE A 101 18.90 -21.44 -5.95
C ILE A 101 19.71 -20.37 -6.71
N ALA A 102 21.03 -20.33 -6.52
CA ALA A 102 21.90 -19.40 -7.23
C ALA A 102 21.83 -19.60 -8.75
N LYS A 103 21.86 -20.86 -9.21
CA LYS A 103 21.73 -21.21 -10.62
C LYS A 103 20.38 -20.78 -11.21
N ALA A 104 19.28 -20.98 -10.47
CA ALA A 104 17.96 -20.52 -10.88
C ALA A 104 17.89 -19.00 -10.99
N ALA A 105 18.44 -18.27 -9.99
CA ALA A 105 18.50 -16.83 -10.00
C ALA A 105 19.32 -16.29 -11.19
N LEU A 106 20.50 -16.82 -11.45
CA LEU A 106 21.35 -16.41 -12.58
C LEU A 106 20.74 -16.71 -13.93
N LYS A 107 20.01 -17.84 -14.06
CA LYS A 107 19.29 -18.21 -15.30
C LYS A 107 18.19 -17.20 -15.67
N SER A 108 17.66 -16.46 -14.71
CA SER A 108 16.62 -15.45 -14.94
C SER A 108 17.10 -14.22 -15.74
N LYS A 109 18.43 -14.04 -15.87
CA LYS A 109 19.10 -12.88 -16.49
C LYS A 109 18.78 -11.54 -15.81
N LYS A 110 18.25 -11.57 -14.60
CA LYS A 110 18.00 -10.38 -13.77
C LYS A 110 19.24 -10.04 -12.93
N PRO A 111 19.39 -8.81 -12.44
CA PRO A 111 20.44 -8.49 -11.47
C PRO A 111 20.30 -9.36 -10.22
N VAL A 112 21.40 -10.00 -9.80
CA VAL A 112 21.45 -10.86 -8.61
C VAL A 112 22.54 -10.35 -7.69
N PHE A 113 22.18 -10.03 -6.45
CA PHE A 113 23.13 -9.68 -5.39
C PHE A 113 23.20 -10.80 -4.36
N LEU A 114 24.44 -11.17 -3.98
CA LEU A 114 24.69 -12.13 -2.93
C LEU A 114 24.84 -11.43 -1.59
N LEU A 115 24.05 -11.83 -0.61
CA LEU A 115 24.08 -11.31 0.75
C LEU A 115 24.68 -12.34 1.68
N LEU A 116 25.90 -12.10 2.17
CA LEU A 116 26.55 -12.88 3.22
C LEU A 116 26.10 -12.33 4.57
N ASN A 117 24.96 -12.82 5.05
CA ASN A 117 24.34 -12.35 6.28
C ASN A 117 24.97 -12.97 7.52
N LYS A 118 24.72 -12.40 8.69
CA LYS A 118 25.32 -12.74 9.98
C LYS A 118 26.83 -12.49 10.04
N SER A 119 27.30 -11.49 9.27
CA SER A 119 28.71 -11.12 9.21
C SER A 119 29.28 -10.52 10.52
N ASP A 120 28.41 -10.28 11.50
CA ASP A 120 28.75 -9.89 12.87
C ASP A 120 29.24 -11.06 13.74
N LEU A 121 29.02 -12.29 13.31
CA LEU A 121 29.52 -13.47 14.02
C LEU A 121 30.99 -13.72 13.63
N GLY A 122 31.84 -13.92 14.64
CA GLY A 122 33.29 -14.01 14.46
C GLY A 122 33.81 -15.19 13.62
N GLU A 123 32.90 -16.11 13.19
CA GLU A 123 33.21 -17.31 12.41
C GLU A 123 32.84 -17.17 10.92
N SER A 124 32.73 -15.93 10.42
CA SER A 124 32.41 -15.70 9.00
C SER A 124 33.48 -16.23 8.05
N LEU A 125 33.05 -17.02 7.07
CA LEU A 125 33.92 -17.57 6.03
C LEU A 125 34.42 -16.48 5.06
N PRO A 126 35.58 -16.71 4.38
CA PRO A 126 36.09 -15.85 3.32
C PRO A 126 35.09 -15.71 2.15
N GLU A 127 35.10 -14.60 1.44
CA GLU A 127 34.23 -14.37 0.28
C GLU A 127 34.49 -15.34 -0.86
N GLU A 128 35.73 -15.77 -1.02
CA GLU A 128 36.21 -16.69 -2.07
C GLU A 128 35.40 -18.00 -2.06
N ASP A 129 35.00 -18.47 -0.88
CA ASP A 129 34.21 -19.70 -0.73
C ASP A 129 32.82 -19.60 -1.34
N PHE A 130 32.30 -18.39 -1.46
CA PHE A 130 30.96 -18.10 -2.02
C PHE A 130 31.01 -17.74 -3.52
N LEU A 131 32.16 -17.32 -4.06
CA LEU A 131 32.30 -16.96 -5.48
C LEU A 131 32.01 -18.14 -6.43
N ARG A 132 32.12 -19.38 -5.94
CA ARG A 132 31.75 -20.61 -6.68
C ARG A 132 30.29 -20.69 -7.04
N LEU A 133 29.43 -19.82 -6.49
CA LEU A 133 28.01 -19.68 -6.87
C LEU A 133 27.83 -18.94 -8.19
N GLY A 134 28.87 -18.37 -8.78
CA GLY A 134 28.82 -17.67 -10.07
C GLY A 134 28.36 -16.22 -9.99
N ILE A 135 28.20 -15.66 -8.78
CA ILE A 135 27.88 -14.25 -8.57
C ILE A 135 29.18 -13.47 -8.41
N LYS A 136 29.26 -12.29 -9.06
CA LYS A 136 30.51 -11.50 -9.07
C LYS A 136 30.81 -10.92 -7.68
N ALA A 137 32.07 -10.73 -7.35
CA ALA A 137 32.51 -10.12 -6.10
C ALA A 137 31.91 -8.70 -5.90
N ASN A 138 31.78 -7.90 -6.97
CA ASN A 138 31.18 -6.57 -6.93
C ASN A 138 29.67 -6.57 -6.61
N ASP A 139 29.03 -7.70 -6.75
CA ASP A 139 27.61 -7.92 -6.45
C ASP A 139 27.42 -8.76 -5.16
N THR A 140 28.49 -8.90 -4.37
CA THR A 140 28.51 -9.61 -3.07
C THR A 140 28.60 -8.60 -1.92
N TYR A 141 27.74 -8.75 -0.91
CA TYR A 141 27.61 -7.83 0.21
C TYR A 141 27.60 -8.57 1.53
N ARG A 142 28.52 -8.20 2.44
CA ARG A 142 28.47 -8.64 3.82
C ARG A 142 27.44 -7.84 4.59
N THR A 143 26.49 -8.50 5.22
CA THR A 143 25.40 -7.88 5.94
C THR A 143 25.20 -8.50 7.32
N SER A 144 24.70 -7.70 8.25
CA SER A 144 24.18 -8.16 9.53
C SER A 144 22.82 -7.54 9.78
N ALA A 145 21.79 -8.36 9.85
CA ALA A 145 20.46 -7.92 10.22
C ALA A 145 20.41 -7.41 11.68
N THR A 146 21.24 -7.96 12.56
CA THR A 146 21.32 -7.60 13.98
C THR A 146 21.95 -6.23 14.19
N THR A 147 23.15 -6.01 13.64
CA THR A 147 23.89 -4.75 13.83
C THR A 147 23.53 -3.68 12.81
N GLY A 148 23.01 -4.07 11.64
CA GLY A 148 22.73 -3.17 10.51
C GLY A 148 23.93 -2.94 9.60
N GLN A 149 25.05 -3.65 9.85
CA GLN A 149 26.24 -3.57 9.01
C GLN A 149 25.90 -3.90 7.55
N GLY A 150 26.41 -3.11 6.62
CA GLY A 150 26.27 -3.31 5.18
C GLY A 150 24.89 -2.94 4.60
N ILE A 151 23.86 -2.71 5.42
CA ILE A 151 22.47 -2.48 4.95
C ILE A 151 22.34 -1.17 4.18
N ALA A 152 22.92 -0.07 4.65
CA ALA A 152 22.85 1.21 3.95
C ALA A 152 23.47 1.12 2.55
N ARG A 153 24.70 0.60 2.45
CA ARG A 153 25.40 0.39 1.17
C ARG A 153 24.61 -0.52 0.21
N LEU A 154 23.97 -1.56 0.75
CA LEU A 154 23.11 -2.46 -0.04
C LEU A 154 21.91 -1.71 -0.61
N LYS A 155 21.22 -0.90 0.21
CA LYS A 155 20.06 -0.08 -0.25
C LYS A 155 20.46 0.87 -1.37
N ASP A 156 21.56 1.61 -1.21
CA ASP A 156 22.07 2.53 -2.22
C ASP A 156 22.36 1.79 -3.53
N ARG A 157 22.99 0.63 -3.46
CA ARG A 157 23.31 -0.16 -4.65
C ARG A 157 22.07 -0.74 -5.34
N ILE A 158 21.07 -1.15 -4.57
CA ILE A 158 19.77 -1.57 -5.13
C ILE A 158 19.12 -0.39 -5.86
N ALA A 159 19.11 0.79 -5.24
CA ALA A 159 18.52 1.99 -5.81
C ALA A 159 19.19 2.40 -7.12
N ASP A 160 20.53 2.39 -7.16
CA ASP A 160 21.31 2.67 -8.37
C ASP A 160 21.01 1.66 -9.48
N THR A 161 20.94 0.37 -9.14
CA THR A 161 20.71 -0.71 -10.12
C THR A 161 19.29 -0.66 -10.71
N LEU A 162 18.31 -0.26 -9.92
CA LEU A 162 16.92 -0.15 -10.34
C LEU A 162 16.53 1.23 -10.87
N ASP A 163 17.47 2.19 -10.88
CA ASP A 163 17.24 3.59 -11.23
C ASP A 163 16.06 4.21 -10.44
N VAL A 164 16.11 4.04 -9.11
CA VAL A 164 15.12 4.61 -8.19
C VAL A 164 15.79 5.48 -7.14
N LYS A 165 15.08 6.49 -6.66
CA LYS A 165 15.58 7.39 -5.60
C LYS A 165 15.09 6.92 -4.25
N LEU A 166 16.01 6.64 -3.33
CA LEU A 166 15.68 6.44 -1.92
C LEU A 166 15.16 7.75 -1.34
N ARG A 167 13.97 7.71 -0.80
CA ARG A 167 13.38 8.82 -0.03
C ARG A 167 13.09 8.27 1.35
N PRO A 168 14.06 8.34 2.28
CA PRO A 168 13.79 7.96 3.64
C PRO A 168 12.67 8.86 4.16
N ARG A 169 11.66 8.28 4.80
CA ARG A 169 10.65 9.05 5.53
C ARG A 169 11.32 9.73 6.72
N SER A 170 12.16 10.72 6.45
CA SER A 170 12.66 11.62 7.48
C SER A 170 11.52 12.57 7.84
N PHE A 171 10.96 12.42 9.03
CA PHE A 171 10.07 13.39 9.65
C PHE A 171 10.84 14.64 10.08
N GLU A 172 11.82 15.07 9.32
CA GLU A 172 12.40 16.38 9.49
C GLU A 172 11.50 17.39 8.79
N VAL A 173 10.72 18.08 9.60
CA VAL A 173 10.03 19.29 9.19
C VAL A 173 11.11 20.32 8.84
N THR A 174 11.61 20.27 7.63
CA THR A 174 12.31 21.41 7.06
C THR A 174 11.24 22.47 6.84
N ASN A 175 11.34 23.58 7.59
CA ASN A 175 10.53 24.80 7.45
C ASN A 175 10.81 25.48 6.09
N THR A 176 10.63 24.81 5.01
CA THR A 176 10.58 25.38 3.68
C THR A 176 9.14 25.30 3.19
N HIS A 177 8.39 26.38 3.49
CA HIS A 177 7.14 26.70 2.81
C HIS A 177 7.40 26.90 1.30
N LYS A 178 7.62 25.83 0.57
CA LYS A 178 7.34 25.77 -0.83
C LYS A 178 6.24 24.74 -0.98
N SER A 179 5.02 25.20 -1.22
CA SER A 179 3.95 24.41 -1.80
C SER A 179 4.48 23.84 -3.12
N THR A 180 5.13 22.70 -3.05
CA THR A 180 5.38 21.89 -4.21
C THR A 180 4.06 21.20 -4.47
N GLN A 181 3.24 21.77 -5.36
CA GLN A 181 2.15 21.03 -5.99
C GLN A 181 2.70 19.65 -6.33
N ALA A 182 2.03 18.59 -5.85
CA ALA A 182 2.42 17.23 -6.22
C ALA A 182 2.51 17.19 -7.75
N PRO A 183 3.63 16.74 -8.33
CA PRO A 183 3.80 16.76 -9.76
C PRO A 183 2.64 16.00 -10.38
N GLN A 184 1.79 16.67 -11.14
CA GLN A 184 0.76 16.01 -11.93
C GLN A 184 1.48 15.04 -12.86
N ASN A 185 1.11 13.76 -12.79
CA ASN A 185 1.61 12.80 -13.76
C ASN A 185 1.12 13.26 -15.15
N LEU A 186 2.02 13.30 -16.12
CA LEU A 186 1.68 13.64 -17.49
C LEU A 186 1.84 12.39 -18.36
N ASP A 187 0.99 12.27 -19.38
CA ASP A 187 1.16 11.27 -20.43
C ASP A 187 2.27 11.71 -21.41
N GLU A 188 2.56 10.89 -22.43
CA GLU A 188 3.57 11.18 -23.44
C GLU A 188 3.27 12.45 -24.27
N ASN A 189 2.03 12.91 -24.26
CA ASN A 189 1.55 14.09 -24.97
C ASN A 189 1.44 15.33 -24.06
N GLY A 190 1.85 15.21 -22.79
CA GLY A 190 1.81 16.30 -21.83
C GLY A 190 0.41 16.53 -21.21
N ASN A 191 -0.55 15.60 -21.35
CA ASN A 191 -1.86 15.71 -20.70
C ASN A 191 -1.80 15.12 -19.27
N PRO A 192 -2.64 15.61 -18.36
CA PRO A 192 -2.77 15.01 -17.02
C PRO A 192 -3.08 13.51 -17.10
N LEU A 193 -2.37 12.72 -16.31
CA LEU A 193 -2.47 11.25 -16.25
C LEU A 193 -2.85 10.81 -14.86
N ILE A 194 -3.95 10.05 -14.73
CA ILE A 194 -4.40 9.44 -13.48
C ILE A 194 -4.32 7.93 -13.62
N LYS A 195 -3.71 7.26 -12.65
CA LYS A 195 -3.60 5.80 -12.62
C LYS A 195 -4.71 5.19 -11.78
N LEU A 196 -5.55 4.37 -12.42
CA LEU A 196 -6.67 3.66 -11.80
C LEU A 196 -6.35 2.17 -11.69
N ALA A 197 -6.27 1.61 -10.48
CA ALA A 197 -6.13 0.17 -10.28
C ALA A 197 -7.47 -0.50 -10.02
N LEU A 198 -7.73 -1.65 -10.68
CA LEU A 198 -8.88 -2.51 -10.40
C LEU A 198 -8.45 -3.58 -9.38
N ILE A 199 -8.91 -3.46 -8.14
CA ILE A 199 -8.55 -4.31 -7.01
C ILE A 199 -9.74 -5.18 -6.61
N GLY A 200 -9.51 -6.39 -6.13
CA GLY A 200 -10.56 -7.29 -5.64
C GLY A 200 -10.17 -8.75 -5.78
N ARG A 201 -10.95 -9.61 -5.15
CA ARG A 201 -10.77 -11.07 -5.16
C ARG A 201 -10.81 -11.67 -6.57
N PRO A 202 -10.33 -12.90 -6.78
CA PRO A 202 -10.59 -13.64 -8.00
C PRO A 202 -12.11 -13.72 -8.29
N ASN A 203 -12.48 -13.71 -9.56
CA ASN A 203 -13.86 -13.89 -10.04
C ASN A 203 -14.90 -12.81 -9.67
N VAL A 204 -14.51 -11.70 -9.01
CA VAL A 204 -15.42 -10.57 -8.72
C VAL A 204 -15.80 -9.73 -9.95
N GLY A 205 -15.29 -10.07 -11.14
CA GLY A 205 -15.63 -9.37 -12.38
C GLY A 205 -14.62 -8.33 -12.85
N LYS A 206 -13.36 -8.33 -12.35
CA LYS A 206 -12.29 -7.38 -12.77
C LYS A 206 -12.10 -7.38 -14.29
N SER A 207 -11.89 -8.55 -14.90
CA SER A 207 -11.67 -8.67 -16.35
C SER A 207 -12.89 -8.26 -17.16
N SER A 208 -14.10 -8.57 -16.70
CA SER A 208 -15.34 -8.17 -17.36
C SER A 208 -15.51 -6.64 -17.34
N LEU A 209 -15.24 -6.03 -16.17
CA LEU A 209 -15.30 -4.57 -16.02
C LEU A 209 -14.24 -3.88 -16.87
N PHE A 210 -12.99 -4.37 -16.82
CA PHE A 210 -11.89 -3.87 -17.65
C PHE A 210 -12.23 -3.88 -19.13
N ASN A 211 -12.69 -5.03 -19.65
CA ASN A 211 -13.09 -5.17 -21.05
C ASN A 211 -14.23 -4.22 -21.43
N LYS A 212 -15.20 -4.02 -20.53
CA LYS A 212 -16.33 -3.11 -20.79
C LYS A 212 -15.88 -1.65 -20.80
N LEU A 213 -14.99 -1.24 -19.89
CA LEU A 213 -14.38 0.07 -19.86
C LEU A 213 -13.55 0.34 -21.12
N ALA A 214 -12.70 -0.63 -21.52
CA ALA A 214 -11.85 -0.52 -22.70
C ALA A 214 -12.64 -0.46 -24.01
N LYS A 215 -13.77 -1.15 -24.11
CA LYS A 215 -14.62 -1.17 -25.33
C LYS A 215 -15.50 0.08 -25.49
N LYS A 216 -15.99 0.67 -24.39
CA LYS A 216 -16.94 1.79 -24.46
C LYS A 216 -16.33 3.12 -24.93
N GLN A 217 -15.04 3.28 -24.78
CA GLN A 217 -14.35 4.46 -25.25
C GLN A 217 -13.22 3.97 -26.15
N GLN A 218 -13.19 4.38 -27.42
CA GLN A 218 -12.15 4.01 -28.39
C GLN A 218 -10.76 4.11 -27.73
N ALA A 219 -10.40 3.05 -26.99
CA ALA A 219 -9.19 3.01 -26.20
C ALA A 219 -8.02 3.08 -27.14
N ILE A 220 -7.20 4.10 -27.01
CA ILE A 220 -5.88 4.13 -27.63
C ILE A 220 -5.09 3.08 -26.86
N VAL A 221 -5.12 1.85 -27.35
CA VAL A 221 -4.30 0.76 -26.83
C VAL A 221 -2.87 1.05 -27.26
N SER A 222 -2.15 1.80 -26.46
CA SER A 222 -0.69 1.84 -26.56
C SER A 222 -0.15 0.54 -25.98
N SER A 223 -0.20 -0.53 -26.77
CA SER A 223 0.55 -1.75 -26.47
C SER A 223 2.05 -1.40 -26.66
N ARG A 224 2.71 -0.96 -25.59
CA ARG A 224 4.18 -1.05 -25.57
C ARG A 224 4.53 -2.55 -25.66
N GLN A 225 4.83 -3.02 -26.87
CA GLN A 225 5.54 -4.27 -27.08
C GLN A 225 6.97 -4.09 -26.53
N GLY A 226 7.16 -4.53 -25.30
CA GLY A 226 8.45 -4.54 -24.66
C GLY A 226 8.45 -5.43 -23.44
N THR A 227 8.75 -6.71 -23.65
CA THR A 227 8.86 -7.80 -22.70
C THR A 227 7.54 -8.43 -22.22
N THR A 228 7.41 -9.72 -22.43
CA THR A 228 6.26 -10.63 -22.25
C THR A 228 5.74 -10.78 -20.80
N ARG A 229 5.95 -9.82 -19.90
CA ARG A 229 5.64 -9.91 -18.45
C ARG A 229 5.00 -8.67 -17.86
N ASP A 230 4.66 -7.65 -18.66
CA ASP A 230 4.11 -6.41 -18.14
C ASP A 230 2.61 -6.53 -17.83
N ILE A 231 2.23 -5.88 -16.70
CA ILE A 231 0.85 -5.56 -16.33
C ILE A 231 0.18 -4.98 -17.57
N ASN A 232 -0.96 -5.55 -17.98
CA ASN A 232 -1.73 -4.98 -19.08
C ASN A 232 -2.21 -3.60 -18.67
N ARG A 233 -1.72 -2.58 -19.37
CA ARG A 233 -2.06 -1.18 -19.16
C ARG A 233 -2.85 -0.71 -20.35
N VAL A 234 -3.97 -0.05 -20.10
CA VAL A 234 -4.79 0.57 -21.12
C VAL A 234 -4.99 2.02 -20.75
N GLN A 235 -4.59 2.91 -21.65
CA GLN A 235 -4.83 4.33 -21.51
C GLN A 235 -6.13 4.70 -22.22
N ILE A 236 -7.00 5.40 -21.52
CA ILE A 236 -8.30 5.86 -21.99
C ILE A 236 -8.35 7.37 -21.81
N ARG A 237 -8.69 8.09 -22.88
CA ARG A 237 -8.91 9.52 -22.80
C ARG A 237 -10.36 9.82 -22.39
N TYR A 238 -10.52 10.52 -21.26
CA TYR A 238 -11.81 10.87 -20.70
C TYR A 238 -11.81 12.33 -20.22
N LYS A 239 -12.71 13.19 -20.74
CA LYS A 239 -12.80 14.62 -20.38
C LYS A 239 -11.45 15.36 -20.37
N ASN A 240 -10.64 15.18 -21.42
CA ASN A 240 -9.30 15.77 -21.58
C ASN A 240 -8.23 15.30 -20.59
N ILE A 241 -8.49 14.26 -19.81
CA ILE A 241 -7.54 13.61 -18.91
C ILE A 241 -7.29 12.19 -19.43
N THR A 242 -6.05 11.73 -19.32
CA THR A 242 -5.70 10.34 -19.63
C THR A 242 -5.83 9.50 -18.36
N ILE A 243 -6.66 8.46 -18.39
CA ILE A 243 -6.78 7.49 -17.30
C ILE A 243 -6.06 6.22 -17.73
N GLU A 244 -5.00 5.84 -17.01
CA GLU A 244 -4.29 4.60 -17.20
C GLU A 244 -4.84 3.53 -16.27
N ILE A 245 -5.53 2.53 -16.83
CA ILE A 245 -6.07 1.42 -16.04
C ILE A 245 -4.95 0.38 -15.83
N LEU A 246 -4.66 0.08 -14.56
CA LEU A 246 -3.74 -0.96 -14.14
C LEU A 246 -4.52 -2.24 -13.88
N ASP A 247 -4.25 -3.31 -14.66
CA ASP A 247 -4.86 -4.63 -14.40
C ASP A 247 -3.93 -5.52 -13.59
N THR A 248 -4.42 -5.99 -12.46
CA THR A 248 -3.64 -6.71 -11.45
C THR A 248 -3.60 -8.21 -11.63
N ALA A 249 -3.87 -8.80 -12.80
CA ALA A 249 -3.65 -10.26 -12.97
C ALA A 249 -4.81 -11.11 -13.53
N GLY A 250 -5.86 -10.50 -14.06
CA GLY A 250 -7.05 -11.24 -14.52
C GLY A 250 -7.07 -11.65 -16.01
N LEU A 251 -6.20 -11.07 -16.86
CA LEU A 251 -6.38 -11.17 -18.32
C LEU A 251 -5.59 -12.32 -19.01
N ARG A 252 -4.94 -13.21 -18.28
CA ARG A 252 -4.36 -14.40 -18.91
C ARG A 252 -5.44 -15.44 -19.17
N LYS A 253 -5.44 -15.97 -20.41
CA LYS A 253 -6.32 -17.04 -20.88
C LYS A 253 -6.42 -18.16 -19.84
N PRO A 254 -7.62 -18.71 -19.56
CA PRO A 254 -7.80 -19.84 -18.67
C PRO A 254 -7.12 -21.07 -19.30
N GLY A 255 -5.95 -21.46 -18.84
CA GLY A 255 -5.20 -22.56 -19.43
C GLY A 255 -4.24 -23.32 -18.53
N ARG A 256 -3.87 -22.79 -17.38
CA ARG A 256 -3.06 -23.53 -16.40
C ARG A 256 -3.50 -23.18 -14.98
N ARG A 257 -4.24 -24.08 -14.37
CA ARG A 257 -4.45 -24.12 -12.92
C ARG A 257 -3.12 -24.55 -12.30
N GLU A 258 -2.41 -23.62 -11.69
CA GLU A 258 -1.22 -23.94 -10.88
C GLU A 258 -1.49 -23.52 -9.43
N VAL A 259 -1.34 -24.46 -8.54
CA VAL A 259 -1.27 -24.28 -7.09
C VAL A 259 -0.09 -23.33 -6.82
N GLY A 260 -0.32 -22.19 -6.17
CA GLY A 260 0.72 -21.17 -5.95
C GLY A 260 0.41 -19.77 -6.51
N ILE A 261 -0.52 -19.66 -7.47
CA ILE A 261 -0.88 -18.41 -8.17
C ILE A 261 -1.51 -17.37 -7.22
N GLU A 262 -2.19 -17.78 -6.16
CA GLU A 262 -2.92 -16.86 -5.26
C GLU A 262 -1.99 -15.91 -4.50
N LYS A 263 -0.84 -16.37 -4.02
CA LYS A 263 0.11 -15.54 -3.26
C LYS A 263 0.83 -14.50 -4.12
N PHE A 264 1.16 -14.86 -5.36
CA PHE A 264 1.73 -13.91 -6.33
C PHE A 264 0.69 -12.92 -6.85
N SER A 265 -0.58 -13.30 -6.84
CA SER A 265 -1.69 -12.37 -7.08
C SER A 265 -1.71 -11.27 -6.02
N ALA A 266 -1.48 -11.57 -4.74
CA ALA A 266 -1.41 -10.59 -3.65
C ALA A 266 -0.26 -9.59 -3.85
N ILE A 267 0.94 -10.06 -4.23
CA ILE A 267 2.10 -9.18 -4.51
C ILE A 267 1.80 -8.21 -5.65
N ARG A 268 1.21 -8.70 -6.74
CA ARG A 268 0.82 -7.86 -7.87
C ARG A 268 -0.25 -6.85 -7.48
N THR A 269 -1.20 -7.26 -6.66
CA THR A 269 -2.24 -6.39 -6.12
C THR A 269 -1.64 -5.25 -5.30
N LEU A 270 -0.68 -5.54 -4.41
CA LEU A 270 0.04 -4.53 -3.64
C LEU A 270 0.84 -3.59 -4.55
N ALA A 271 1.57 -4.12 -5.52
CA ALA A 271 2.32 -3.30 -6.47
C ALA A 271 1.40 -2.36 -7.26
N ALA A 272 0.21 -2.82 -7.65
CA ALA A 272 -0.77 -1.99 -8.34
C ALA A 272 -1.39 -0.94 -7.40
N ILE A 273 -1.71 -1.28 -6.15
CA ILE A 273 -2.15 -0.31 -5.14
C ILE A 273 -1.08 0.78 -4.98
N GLU A 274 0.20 0.41 -4.81
CA GLU A 274 1.28 1.37 -4.63
C GLU A 274 1.52 2.27 -5.85
N GLU A 275 1.29 1.76 -7.04
CA GLU A 275 1.45 2.52 -8.27
C GLU A 275 0.25 3.41 -8.60
N ALA A 276 -0.96 3.04 -8.19
CA ALA A 276 -2.19 3.75 -8.48
C ALA A 276 -2.28 5.13 -7.79
N ASP A 277 -3.07 6.02 -8.36
CA ASP A 277 -3.56 7.22 -7.71
C ASP A 277 -4.91 6.94 -7.04
N VAL A 278 -5.77 6.20 -7.75
CA VAL A 278 -7.09 5.77 -7.28
C VAL A 278 -7.24 4.26 -7.47
N CYS A 279 -7.84 3.59 -6.49
CA CYS A 279 -8.15 2.17 -6.53
C CYS A 279 -9.67 1.96 -6.57
N ALA A 280 -10.15 1.21 -7.54
CA ALA A 280 -11.51 0.69 -7.55
C ALA A 280 -11.49 -0.69 -6.89
N LEU A 281 -12.03 -0.78 -5.68
CA LEU A 281 -12.19 -2.04 -4.94
C LEU A 281 -13.47 -2.71 -5.37
N LEU A 282 -13.37 -3.80 -6.13
CA LEU A 282 -14.48 -4.57 -6.66
C LEU A 282 -14.94 -5.62 -5.64
N ILE A 283 -16.21 -5.57 -5.30
CA ILE A 283 -16.88 -6.51 -4.38
C ILE A 283 -18.04 -7.17 -5.13
N ASP A 284 -18.15 -8.48 -5.04
CA ASP A 284 -19.26 -9.22 -5.63
C ASP A 284 -20.55 -8.98 -4.82
N SER A 285 -21.64 -8.58 -5.48
CA SER A 285 -22.91 -8.30 -4.82
C SER A 285 -23.50 -9.54 -4.11
N LYS A 286 -23.24 -10.75 -4.59
CA LYS A 286 -23.71 -11.99 -3.96
C LYS A 286 -22.83 -12.45 -2.79
N GLU A 287 -21.58 -12.02 -2.74
CA GLU A 287 -20.59 -12.41 -1.71
C GLU A 287 -19.98 -11.17 -1.05
N SER A 288 -20.82 -10.20 -0.70
CA SER A 288 -20.38 -8.89 -0.18
C SER A 288 -19.74 -8.93 1.21
N HIS A 289 -19.84 -10.06 1.93
CA HIS A 289 -19.26 -10.24 3.26
C HIS A 289 -18.00 -11.12 3.17
N ASN A 290 -16.82 -10.49 3.02
CA ASN A 290 -15.57 -11.24 2.95
C ASN A 290 -14.41 -10.46 3.61
N LYS A 291 -13.73 -11.10 4.54
CA LYS A 291 -12.58 -10.53 5.27
C LYS A 291 -11.45 -10.09 4.33
N LEU A 292 -11.27 -10.74 3.20
CA LEU A 292 -10.25 -10.36 2.22
C LEU A 292 -10.56 -9.01 1.58
N ASP A 293 -11.82 -8.69 1.31
CA ASP A 293 -12.24 -7.39 0.78
C ASP A 293 -11.96 -6.28 1.80
N GLN A 294 -12.20 -6.52 3.11
CA GLN A 294 -11.85 -5.60 4.19
C GLN A 294 -10.32 -5.40 4.29
N SER A 295 -9.56 -6.48 4.16
CA SER A 295 -8.09 -6.43 4.17
C SER A 295 -7.55 -5.61 2.99
N LEU A 296 -8.08 -5.80 1.78
CA LEU A 296 -7.70 -5.03 0.58
C LEU A 296 -8.06 -3.55 0.74
N ALA A 297 -9.24 -3.25 1.30
CA ALA A 297 -9.65 -1.90 1.63
C ALA A 297 -8.66 -1.22 2.59
N GLY A 298 -8.28 -1.92 3.67
CA GLY A 298 -7.27 -1.45 4.62
C GLY A 298 -5.93 -1.14 3.96
N GLN A 299 -5.45 -2.03 3.07
CA GLN A 299 -4.20 -1.83 2.34
C GLN A 299 -4.23 -0.58 1.44
N ILE A 300 -5.36 -0.31 0.77
CA ILE A 300 -5.53 0.90 -0.05
C ILE A 300 -5.44 2.17 0.81
N VAL A 301 -6.11 2.17 1.97
CA VAL A 301 -6.10 3.29 2.93
C VAL A 301 -4.70 3.51 3.51
N ASP A 302 -4.02 2.44 3.93
CA ASP A 302 -2.66 2.51 4.49
C ASP A 302 -1.66 3.06 3.47
N ALA A 303 -1.82 2.68 2.19
CA ALA A 303 -1.05 3.22 1.08
C ALA A 303 -1.41 4.69 0.76
N GLY A 304 -2.48 5.25 1.35
CA GLY A 304 -2.90 6.62 1.12
C GLY A 304 -3.45 6.88 -0.27
N LYS A 305 -4.04 5.86 -0.90
CA LYS A 305 -4.61 5.96 -2.25
C LYS A 305 -6.08 6.34 -2.22
N GLY A 306 -6.56 7.00 -3.28
CA GLY A 306 -7.99 7.20 -3.47
C GLY A 306 -8.70 5.85 -3.59
N ILE A 307 -9.95 5.76 -3.09
CA ILE A 307 -10.72 4.52 -3.10
C ILE A 307 -12.15 4.73 -3.58
N ILE A 308 -12.61 3.85 -4.46
CA ILE A 308 -14.00 3.69 -4.88
C ILE A 308 -14.39 2.25 -4.53
N VAL A 309 -15.45 2.04 -3.77
CA VAL A 309 -16.03 0.70 -3.56
C VAL A 309 -16.99 0.43 -4.71
N VAL A 310 -16.73 -0.62 -5.49
CA VAL A 310 -17.52 -0.97 -6.68
C VAL A 310 -18.24 -2.30 -6.45
N LEU A 311 -19.53 -2.23 -6.20
CA LEU A 311 -20.39 -3.40 -6.10
C LEU A 311 -20.70 -3.91 -7.51
N THR A 312 -20.16 -5.08 -7.85
CA THR A 312 -20.27 -5.69 -9.19
C THR A 312 -21.44 -6.68 -9.28
N LYS A 313 -21.76 -7.10 -10.51
CA LYS A 313 -22.79 -8.13 -10.81
C LYS A 313 -24.18 -7.76 -10.26
N SER A 314 -24.51 -6.49 -10.25
CA SER A 314 -25.83 -6.03 -9.77
C SER A 314 -27.02 -6.51 -10.60
N ASP A 315 -26.78 -7.04 -11.79
CA ASP A 315 -27.76 -7.71 -12.65
C ASP A 315 -28.28 -9.04 -12.08
N LEU A 316 -27.52 -9.62 -11.15
CA LEU A 316 -27.88 -10.89 -10.49
C LEU A 316 -28.75 -10.68 -9.22
N LEU A 317 -29.03 -9.45 -8.85
CA LEU A 317 -29.86 -9.09 -7.68
C LEU A 317 -31.31 -8.95 -8.09
N ASP A 318 -32.20 -9.56 -7.34
CA ASP A 318 -33.65 -9.44 -7.53
C ASP A 318 -34.20 -8.23 -6.79
N ASN A 319 -34.26 -7.08 -7.49
CA ASN A 319 -34.77 -5.83 -6.92
C ASN A 319 -36.32 -5.77 -6.85
N SER A 320 -37.00 -6.79 -7.31
CA SER A 320 -38.48 -6.85 -7.34
C SER A 320 -39.09 -7.37 -6.04
N LYS A 321 -38.26 -8.03 -5.18
CA LYS A 321 -38.73 -8.61 -3.92
C LYS A 321 -38.31 -7.76 -2.72
N PRO A 322 -39.26 -7.28 -1.90
CA PRO A 322 -38.93 -6.68 -0.62
C PRO A 322 -38.28 -7.72 0.30
N VAL A 323 -37.12 -7.39 0.86
CA VAL A 323 -36.51 -8.22 1.89
C VAL A 323 -37.25 -7.99 3.19
N THR A 324 -37.90 -9.02 3.70
CA THR A 324 -38.46 -9.01 5.06
C THR A 324 -37.30 -9.00 6.06
N SER A 325 -36.86 -7.78 6.43
CA SER A 325 -35.86 -7.64 7.50
C SER A 325 -36.51 -7.96 8.85
N THR A 326 -35.92 -8.85 9.61
CA THR A 326 -36.18 -9.08 11.04
C THR A 326 -35.58 -7.89 11.84
N ILE A 327 -35.91 -6.67 11.50
CA ILE A 327 -35.65 -5.51 12.36
C ILE A 327 -36.83 -5.44 13.32
N SER A 328 -36.52 -5.51 14.61
CA SER A 328 -37.45 -5.56 15.72
C SER A 328 -38.65 -4.61 15.51
N ASP A 329 -39.85 -5.13 15.69
CA ASP A 329 -41.16 -4.50 15.56
C ASP A 329 -41.40 -3.23 16.40
N LYS A 330 -40.37 -2.67 17.03
CA LYS A 330 -40.50 -1.49 17.91
C LYS A 330 -40.47 -0.13 17.21
N ALA A 331 -40.16 -0.07 15.90
CA ALA A 331 -40.06 1.20 15.16
C ALA A 331 -41.30 1.48 14.22
N ARG A 332 -42.25 0.55 14.09
CA ARG A 332 -43.38 0.74 13.19
C ARG A 332 -44.56 1.44 13.91
N LYS A 333 -44.56 2.77 13.86
CA LYS A 333 -45.77 3.54 14.27
C LYS A 333 -46.73 3.83 13.13
N ASN A 334 -46.39 3.70 11.84
CA ASN A 334 -47.29 3.85 10.70
C ASN A 334 -46.95 2.88 9.55
N PRO A 335 -47.87 1.96 9.17
CA PRO A 335 -47.59 0.94 8.13
C PRO A 335 -47.74 1.43 6.69
N THR A 336 -48.18 2.65 6.42
CA THR A 336 -48.60 3.10 5.10
C THR A 336 -47.54 3.78 4.25
N GLU A 337 -46.35 4.09 4.79
CA GLU A 337 -45.30 4.85 4.07
C GLU A 337 -43.87 4.30 4.26
N ALA A 338 -43.69 3.04 4.65
CA ALA A 338 -42.36 2.50 4.76
C ALA A 338 -41.76 2.28 3.36
N PRO A 339 -40.60 2.89 3.01
CA PRO A 339 -39.94 2.60 1.75
C PRO A 339 -39.65 1.12 1.64
N THR A 340 -39.92 0.55 0.47
CA THR A 340 -39.68 -0.88 0.19
C THR A 340 -38.20 -1.15 0.29
N TYR A 341 -37.79 -1.86 1.36
CA TYR A 341 -36.37 -2.23 1.58
C TYR A 341 -35.99 -3.34 0.58
N THR A 342 -35.01 -3.06 -0.26
CA THR A 342 -34.58 -3.94 -1.35
C THR A 342 -33.39 -4.82 -0.95
N GLU A 343 -33.07 -5.83 -1.77
CA GLU A 343 -31.87 -6.65 -1.58
C GLU A 343 -30.60 -5.78 -1.64
N ILE A 344 -30.57 -4.77 -2.51
CA ILE A 344 -29.46 -3.80 -2.60
C ILE A 344 -29.30 -3.04 -1.28
N ASP A 345 -30.37 -2.54 -0.67
CA ASP A 345 -30.30 -1.80 0.59
C ASP A 345 -29.71 -2.67 1.71
N SER A 346 -30.10 -3.94 1.76
CA SER A 346 -29.53 -4.93 2.70
C SER A 346 -28.03 -5.15 2.49
N ILE A 347 -27.55 -5.13 1.24
CA ILE A 347 -26.14 -5.28 0.92
C ILE A 347 -25.38 -3.99 1.30
N LEU A 348 -25.92 -2.82 1.00
CA LEU A 348 -25.31 -1.54 1.36
C LEU A 348 -25.16 -1.40 2.87
N ASP A 349 -26.21 -1.69 3.65
CA ASP A 349 -26.14 -1.67 5.13
C ASP A 349 -25.09 -2.64 5.70
N ARG A 350 -24.86 -3.75 5.03
CA ARG A 350 -23.79 -4.70 5.40
C ARG A 350 -22.43 -4.16 5.05
N LEU A 351 -22.25 -3.62 3.86
CA LEU A 351 -20.99 -3.02 3.44
C LEU A 351 -20.60 -1.83 4.32
N GLU A 352 -21.55 -0.98 4.70
CA GLU A 352 -21.29 0.14 5.62
C GLU A 352 -20.81 -0.33 7.00
N ARG A 353 -21.33 -1.45 7.50
CA ARG A 353 -20.86 -2.05 8.75
C ARG A 353 -19.50 -2.72 8.61
N ASP A 354 -19.27 -3.45 7.52
CA ASP A 354 -18.04 -4.18 7.26
C ASP A 354 -16.86 -3.25 6.91
N LEU A 355 -17.16 -2.09 6.36
CA LEU A 355 -16.22 -1.05 5.95
C LEU A 355 -16.42 0.25 6.75
N ASP A 356 -16.78 0.16 8.04
CA ASP A 356 -17.04 1.30 8.93
C ASP A 356 -15.87 2.28 9.06
N PHE A 357 -14.66 1.82 8.74
CA PHE A 357 -13.44 2.63 8.68
C PHE A 357 -13.30 3.42 7.36
N LEU A 358 -14.24 3.27 6.40
CA LEU A 358 -14.25 3.92 5.09
C LEU A 358 -15.47 4.83 4.86
N PRO A 359 -15.91 5.65 5.80
CA PRO A 359 -17.12 6.47 5.64
C PRO A 359 -17.01 7.51 4.52
N PHE A 360 -15.81 7.73 4.01
CA PHE A 360 -15.50 8.69 2.96
C PHE A 360 -15.46 8.07 1.55
N ALA A 361 -15.49 6.75 1.43
CA ALA A 361 -15.40 6.05 0.16
C ALA A 361 -16.78 6.02 -0.53
N PRO A 362 -16.90 6.49 -1.77
CA PRO A 362 -18.15 6.34 -2.52
C PRO A 362 -18.39 4.87 -2.89
N ILE A 363 -19.63 4.42 -2.76
CA ILE A 363 -20.07 3.09 -3.20
C ILE A 363 -20.78 3.23 -4.54
N LEU A 364 -20.30 2.50 -5.55
CA LEU A 364 -20.85 2.50 -6.90
C LEU A 364 -21.39 1.12 -7.27
N ILE A 365 -22.68 1.03 -7.56
CA ILE A 365 -23.35 -0.21 -7.99
C ILE A 365 -23.23 -0.33 -9.50
N THR A 366 -22.62 -1.43 -9.99
CA THR A 366 -22.33 -1.65 -11.41
C THR A 366 -22.75 -3.03 -11.90
N SER A 367 -23.00 -3.11 -13.22
CA SER A 367 -23.06 -4.38 -13.92
C SER A 367 -22.23 -4.28 -15.22
N SER A 368 -21.24 -5.14 -15.34
CA SER A 368 -20.48 -5.25 -16.59
C SER A 368 -21.30 -5.90 -17.71
N GLU A 369 -22.30 -6.70 -17.39
CA GLU A 369 -23.19 -7.34 -18.37
C GLU A 369 -24.09 -6.31 -19.03
N THR A 370 -24.89 -5.60 -18.26
CA THR A 370 -25.81 -4.58 -18.77
C THR A 370 -25.12 -3.26 -19.14
N GLY A 371 -23.92 -3.01 -18.60
CA GLY A 371 -23.21 -1.74 -18.75
C GLY A 371 -23.69 -0.64 -17.80
N LYS A 372 -24.49 -0.96 -16.77
CA LYS A 372 -25.01 -0.04 -15.77
C LYS A 372 -23.84 0.60 -15.00
N ASN A 373 -23.82 1.92 -14.97
CA ASN A 373 -22.87 2.76 -14.20
C ASN A 373 -21.37 2.51 -14.47
N VAL A 374 -20.99 1.74 -15.49
CA VAL A 374 -19.58 1.40 -15.73
C VAL A 374 -18.74 2.65 -15.98
N THR A 375 -19.23 3.62 -16.77
CA THR A 375 -18.50 4.87 -17.07
C THR A 375 -18.42 5.83 -15.88
N ARG A 376 -19.32 5.72 -14.90
CA ARG A 376 -19.32 6.56 -13.69
C ARG A 376 -18.05 6.35 -12.84
N ILE A 377 -17.37 5.21 -13.02
CA ILE A 377 -16.06 4.96 -12.39
C ILE A 377 -15.04 6.05 -12.78
N PHE A 378 -15.05 6.48 -14.04
CA PHE A 378 -14.14 7.53 -14.50
C PHE A 378 -14.49 8.89 -13.89
N ASP A 379 -15.79 9.25 -13.80
CA ASP A 379 -16.17 10.49 -13.13
C ASP A 379 -15.72 10.50 -11.68
N LEU A 380 -15.99 9.42 -10.93
CA LEU A 380 -15.53 9.29 -9.55
C LEU A 380 -14.00 9.31 -9.42
N THR A 381 -13.29 8.73 -10.40
CA THR A 381 -11.83 8.79 -10.42
C THR A 381 -11.33 10.23 -10.51
N LEU A 382 -11.95 11.06 -11.36
CA LEU A 382 -11.61 12.48 -11.49
C LEU A 382 -11.96 13.26 -10.21
N GLU A 383 -13.17 13.06 -9.68
CA GLU A 383 -13.65 13.71 -8.44
C GLU A 383 -12.73 13.40 -7.24
N ILE A 384 -12.26 12.15 -7.13
CA ILE A 384 -11.36 11.71 -6.07
C ILE A 384 -9.95 12.28 -6.29
N ASP A 385 -9.46 12.30 -7.52
CA ASP A 385 -8.15 12.88 -7.81
C ASP A 385 -8.13 14.38 -7.49
N GLU A 386 -9.16 15.11 -7.82
CA GLU A 386 -9.32 16.51 -7.43
C GLU A 386 -9.37 16.68 -5.91
N ALA A 387 -10.15 15.85 -5.21
CA ALA A 387 -10.24 15.86 -3.76
C ALA A 387 -8.88 15.59 -3.09
N ARG A 388 -8.05 14.70 -3.66
CA ARG A 388 -6.71 14.39 -3.17
C ARG A 388 -5.75 15.57 -3.26
N HIS A 389 -5.90 16.41 -4.28
CA HIS A 389 -5.06 17.58 -4.52
C HIS A 389 -5.56 18.85 -3.82
N THR A 390 -6.64 18.76 -3.04
CA THR A 390 -7.19 19.90 -2.31
C THR A 390 -6.20 20.44 -1.29
N GLU A 391 -5.82 21.71 -1.44
CA GLU A 391 -5.00 22.47 -0.48
C GLU A 391 -5.89 23.39 0.35
N ILE A 392 -5.74 23.34 1.66
CA ILE A 392 -6.49 24.16 2.60
C ILE A 392 -5.56 25.21 3.21
N LYS A 393 -5.99 26.47 3.20
CA LYS A 393 -5.22 27.56 3.82
C LYS A 393 -5.03 27.31 5.30
N THR A 394 -3.82 27.51 5.78
CA THR A 394 -3.47 27.34 7.20
C THR A 394 -4.33 28.20 8.14
N SER A 395 -4.76 29.39 7.71
CA SER A 395 -5.71 30.25 8.44
C SER A 395 -7.02 29.53 8.73
N ASP A 396 -7.59 28.87 7.72
CA ASP A 396 -8.88 28.23 7.77
C ASP A 396 -8.82 26.96 8.62
N LEU A 397 -7.73 26.18 8.47
CA LEU A 397 -7.45 25.04 9.34
C LEU A 397 -7.34 25.43 10.82
N ASN A 398 -6.67 26.56 11.12
CA ASN A 398 -6.53 27.00 12.51
C ASN A 398 -7.79 27.63 13.06
N LYS A 399 -8.66 28.19 12.22
CA LYS A 399 -10.02 28.62 12.62
C LYS A 399 -10.85 27.38 13.00
N LEU A 400 -10.89 26.38 12.14
CA LEU A 400 -11.58 25.11 12.38
C LEU A 400 -11.06 24.39 13.63
N LEU A 401 -9.73 24.37 13.84
CA LEU A 401 -9.14 23.78 15.05
C LEU A 401 -9.63 24.47 16.31
N ARG A 402 -9.66 25.82 16.34
CA ARG A 402 -10.15 26.58 17.51
C ARG A 402 -11.62 26.29 17.79
N GLU A 403 -12.47 26.24 16.76
CA GLU A 403 -13.88 25.91 16.87
C GLU A 403 -14.08 24.48 17.39
N ALA A 404 -13.34 23.50 16.85
CA ALA A 404 -13.38 22.11 17.30
C ALA A 404 -12.94 21.96 18.78
N VAL A 405 -11.86 22.62 19.19
CA VAL A 405 -11.37 22.57 20.57
C VAL A 405 -12.32 23.30 21.53
N ALA A 406 -12.95 24.38 21.10
CA ALA A 406 -13.95 25.11 21.92
C ALA A 406 -15.22 24.27 22.12
N ALA A 407 -15.69 23.56 21.07
CA ALA A 407 -16.86 22.69 21.15
C ALA A 407 -16.65 21.45 22.03
N HIS A 408 -15.47 20.83 21.91
CA HIS A 408 -15.07 19.67 22.70
C HIS A 408 -13.60 19.78 23.09
N PRO A 409 -13.28 20.11 24.35
CA PRO A 409 -11.90 20.15 24.82
C PRO A 409 -11.19 18.79 24.67
N PRO A 410 -9.88 18.78 24.34
CA PRO A 410 -9.13 17.56 24.15
C PRO A 410 -9.12 16.67 25.39
N ALA A 411 -9.49 15.42 25.23
CA ALA A 411 -9.37 14.40 26.26
C ALA A 411 -8.06 13.63 26.06
N GLY A 412 -7.31 13.45 27.12
CA GLY A 412 -6.06 12.70 27.16
C GLY A 412 -6.17 11.40 27.95
N LEU A 413 -5.18 10.53 27.76
CA LEU A 413 -4.99 9.34 28.60
C LEU A 413 -4.50 9.78 30.00
N LYS A 414 -4.77 8.97 31.04
CA LYS A 414 -4.30 9.19 32.41
C LYS A 414 -4.70 10.58 33.01
N ASN A 415 -5.93 11.04 32.74
CA ASN A 415 -6.43 12.34 33.20
C ASN A 415 -5.56 13.55 32.79
N THR A 416 -4.88 13.44 31.65
CA THR A 416 -4.12 14.57 31.08
C THR A 416 -5.03 15.43 30.18
N HIS A 417 -4.61 16.69 29.98
CA HIS A 417 -5.33 17.65 29.14
C HIS A 417 -4.41 18.14 28.00
N PRO A 418 -4.25 17.34 26.92
CA PRO A 418 -3.44 17.75 25.79
C PRO A 418 -3.89 19.10 25.22
N LYS A 419 -2.96 19.94 24.79
CA LYS A 419 -3.28 21.28 24.27
C LYS A 419 -2.89 21.34 22.79
N LEU A 420 -3.90 21.31 21.91
CA LEU A 420 -3.71 21.56 20.47
C LEU A 420 -3.59 23.07 20.26
N LYS A 421 -2.56 23.51 19.55
CA LYS A 421 -2.26 24.92 19.32
C LYS A 421 -2.31 25.31 17.85
N TYR A 422 -1.87 24.43 16.98
CA TYR A 422 -1.66 24.75 15.59
C TYR A 422 -1.89 23.52 14.70
N LEU A 423 -2.48 23.76 13.53
CA LEU A 423 -2.77 22.76 12.52
C LEU A 423 -2.29 23.25 11.15
N VAL A 424 -1.58 22.40 10.42
CA VAL A 424 -1.11 22.67 9.07
C VAL A 424 -1.29 21.45 8.18
N GLN A 425 -1.62 21.67 6.92
CA GLN A 425 -1.54 20.64 5.89
C GLN A 425 -0.14 20.68 5.29
N THR A 426 0.56 19.54 5.31
CA THR A 426 1.95 19.42 4.81
C THR A 426 2.05 18.72 3.48
N ASP A 427 1.03 17.95 3.10
CA ASP A 427 1.00 17.20 1.84
C ASP A 427 -0.43 17.07 1.33
N THR A 428 -0.62 16.76 0.05
CA THR A 428 -1.91 16.59 -0.61
C THR A 428 -2.23 15.17 -1.04
N CYS A 429 -1.24 14.35 -1.37
CA CYS A 429 -1.46 13.02 -1.95
C CYS A 429 -0.76 11.89 -1.17
N PRO A 430 -1.32 11.41 -0.04
CA PRO A 430 -2.61 11.78 0.56
C PRO A 430 -2.54 13.09 1.36
N PRO A 431 -3.68 13.78 1.59
CA PRO A 431 -3.73 14.94 2.46
C PRO A 431 -3.18 14.62 3.85
N TRP A 432 -2.15 15.33 4.27
CA TRP A 432 -1.47 15.09 5.53
C TRP A 432 -1.57 16.31 6.44
N PHE A 433 -2.15 16.11 7.60
CA PHE A 433 -2.38 17.17 8.59
C PHE A 433 -1.49 16.96 9.80
N VAL A 434 -0.78 18.02 10.17
CA VAL A 434 0.15 18.02 11.30
C VAL A 434 -0.39 18.91 12.39
N PHE A 435 -0.64 18.31 13.55
CA PHE A 435 -1.08 18.99 14.75
C PHE A 435 0.10 19.25 15.67
N HIS A 436 0.27 20.48 16.10
CA HIS A 436 1.26 20.91 17.07
C HIS A 436 0.61 21.29 18.40
N GLY A 437 1.24 20.90 19.50
CA GLY A 437 0.69 21.19 20.82
C GLY A 437 1.56 20.71 21.97
N ARG A 438 0.93 20.43 23.10
CA ARG A 438 1.57 19.84 24.27
C ARG A 438 0.90 18.54 24.65
N GLU A 439 1.68 17.54 25.09
CA GLU A 439 1.19 16.22 25.52
C GLU A 439 0.44 15.48 24.41
N MET A 440 0.86 15.68 23.15
CA MET A 440 0.16 15.17 21.97
C MET A 440 0.18 13.63 21.88
N GLU A 441 1.20 12.97 22.44
CA GLU A 441 1.27 11.50 22.54
C GLU A 441 0.20 10.91 23.47
N LEU A 442 -0.31 11.70 24.39
CA LEU A 442 -1.35 11.29 25.35
C LEU A 442 -2.77 11.56 24.82
N LEU A 443 -2.92 12.15 23.63
CA LEU A 443 -4.22 12.42 23.04
C LEU A 443 -4.98 11.12 22.77
N HIS A 444 -6.21 11.01 23.32
CA HIS A 444 -7.01 9.82 23.17
C HIS A 444 -7.40 9.58 21.71
N TRP A 445 -7.43 8.33 21.28
CA TRP A 445 -7.72 7.96 19.90
C TRP A 445 -9.10 8.44 19.41
N SER A 446 -10.12 8.46 20.27
CA SER A 446 -11.45 8.97 19.93
C SER A 446 -11.43 10.45 19.57
N TYR A 447 -10.54 11.23 20.20
CA TYR A 447 -10.40 12.63 19.86
C TYR A 447 -9.75 12.84 18.48
N LYS A 448 -8.85 11.95 18.08
CA LYS A 448 -8.28 11.95 16.71
C LYS A 448 -9.36 11.70 15.66
N ARG A 449 -10.28 10.75 15.93
CA ARG A 449 -11.47 10.51 15.07
C ARG A 449 -12.42 11.71 15.04
N TYR A 450 -12.61 12.38 16.17
CA TYR A 450 -13.40 13.60 16.23
C TYR A 450 -12.81 14.71 15.35
N LEU A 451 -11.51 14.94 15.41
CA LEU A 451 -10.81 15.91 14.56
C LEU A 451 -10.92 15.56 13.07
N GLU A 452 -10.79 14.28 12.73
CA GLU A 452 -11.01 13.81 11.35
C GLU A 452 -12.41 14.14 10.86
N ARG A 453 -13.42 13.82 11.65
CA ARG A 453 -14.81 14.12 11.32
C ARG A 453 -15.00 15.62 11.13
N LYS A 454 -14.45 16.46 11.99
CA LYS A 454 -14.54 17.93 11.88
C LYS A 454 -13.89 18.48 10.62
N ILE A 455 -12.76 17.91 10.20
CA ILE A 455 -12.13 18.29 8.92
C ILE A 455 -13.03 17.87 7.77
N ARG A 456 -13.57 16.64 7.77
CA ARG A 456 -14.41 16.12 6.69
C ARG A 456 -15.78 16.81 6.60
N GLU A 457 -16.32 17.35 7.69
CA GLU A 457 -17.55 18.15 7.67
C GLU A 457 -17.40 19.42 6.83
N HIS A 458 -16.21 20.02 6.77
CA HIS A 458 -15.92 21.23 5.98
C HIS A 458 -15.25 20.90 4.64
N TYR A 459 -14.44 19.87 4.61
CA TYR A 459 -13.66 19.42 3.46
C TYR A 459 -13.86 17.91 3.29
N PRO A 460 -14.84 17.48 2.49
CA PRO A 460 -15.28 16.09 2.45
C PRO A 460 -14.18 15.08 2.10
N PHE A 461 -13.20 15.46 1.25
CA PHE A 461 -12.15 14.55 0.75
C PHE A 461 -12.73 13.24 0.25
N LEU A 462 -13.67 13.34 -0.69
CA LEU A 462 -14.37 12.20 -1.26
C LEU A 462 -13.38 11.10 -1.69
N GLY A 463 -13.62 9.87 -1.27
CA GLY A 463 -12.80 8.71 -1.62
C GLY A 463 -11.34 8.82 -1.20
N THR A 464 -10.96 9.79 -0.37
CA THR A 464 -9.57 10.10 -0.05
C THR A 464 -9.27 9.88 1.43
N PRO A 465 -8.36 8.96 1.78
CA PRO A 465 -7.87 8.83 3.15
C PRO A 465 -7.03 10.05 3.53
N ILE A 466 -7.19 10.55 4.76
CA ILE A 466 -6.39 11.64 5.30
C ILE A 466 -5.45 11.11 6.40
N LYS A 467 -4.25 11.67 6.48
CA LYS A 467 -3.23 11.26 7.45
C LYS A 467 -3.00 12.34 8.49
N PHE A 468 -2.79 11.92 9.74
CA PHE A 468 -2.53 12.81 10.86
C PHE A 468 -1.20 12.50 11.52
N SER A 469 -0.48 13.57 11.87
CA SER A 469 0.69 13.52 12.74
C SER A 469 0.51 14.49 13.91
N PHE A 470 0.99 14.11 15.08
CA PHE A 470 0.85 14.87 16.30
C PHE A 470 2.23 15.10 16.92
N TYR A 471 2.63 16.38 17.04
CA TYR A 471 3.95 16.75 17.54
C TYR A 471 3.85 17.63 18.80
N ASN A 472 4.67 17.30 19.78
CA ASN A 472 4.88 18.18 20.91
C ASN A 472 5.71 19.38 20.49
N ASP A 473 5.28 20.58 20.93
CA ASP A 473 6.15 21.74 20.89
C ASP A 473 7.43 21.42 21.66
N ARG A 474 8.59 21.68 21.06
CA ARG A 474 9.84 21.64 21.81
C ARG A 474 9.67 22.56 22.99
N ALA A 475 9.74 22.05 24.23
CA ALA A 475 9.87 22.90 25.40
C ALA A 475 11.00 23.88 25.08
N GLN A 476 10.73 25.18 25.18
CA GLN A 476 11.81 26.20 25.10
C GLN A 476 12.79 25.88 26.23
N GLY A 477 13.67 24.91 25.94
CA GLY A 477 14.71 24.50 26.86
C GLY A 477 15.64 25.67 27.02
N LYS A 478 15.78 26.11 28.28
CA LYS A 478 16.80 27.01 28.72
C LYS A 478 18.05 26.82 27.87
N ARG A 479 18.41 27.82 27.06
CA ARG A 479 19.73 27.91 26.45
C ARG A 479 20.74 27.67 27.57
N LYS A 480 21.34 26.49 27.66
CA LYS A 480 22.55 26.31 28.46
C LYS A 480 23.61 27.18 27.81
N ASN A 481 23.86 28.32 28.42
CA ASN A 481 25.02 29.12 28.11
C ASN A 481 26.25 28.27 28.41
N TYR A 482 26.82 27.68 27.36
CA TYR A 482 28.19 27.21 27.42
C TYR A 482 29.07 28.45 27.48
N SER A 483 29.40 28.88 28.72
CA SER A 483 30.48 29.82 28.97
C SER A 483 31.75 29.17 28.43
N LYS A 484 32.41 29.87 27.49
CA LYS A 484 33.77 29.58 27.06
C LYS A 484 34.68 29.62 28.28
N LYS A 485 34.99 28.46 28.87
CA LYS A 485 36.14 28.35 29.75
C LYS A 485 37.38 28.27 28.87
N THR A 486 38.08 29.37 28.81
CA THR A 486 39.42 29.53 28.26
C THR A 486 40.35 28.51 28.90
N LEU A 487 40.86 27.55 28.08
CA LEU A 487 42.01 26.73 28.46
C LEU A 487 43.22 27.68 28.46
N LYS A 488 43.75 28.00 29.63
CA LYS A 488 45.12 28.46 29.80
C LYS A 488 46.02 27.20 29.83
N ILE A 489 46.90 27.13 28.87
CA ILE A 489 48.04 26.22 28.83
C ILE A 489 49.05 26.77 29.82
N ALA A 490 49.53 25.91 30.70
CA ALA A 490 50.84 25.99 31.31
C ALA A 490 51.47 24.57 31.23
#